data_cbe54c4d39c7100196499b064c83c22d
#
_entry.id   cbe54c4d39c7100196499b064c83c22d
#
_cell.length_a   1.000
_cell.length_b   1.000
_cell.length_c   1.000
_cell.angle_alpha   90.00
_cell.angle_beta   90.00
_cell.angle_gamma   90.00
#
_symmetry.space_group_name_H-M   'P 1'
#
loop_
_entity.id
_entity.type
_entity.pdbx_description
1 polymer ?
#
loop_
_entity_poly.entity_id
_entity_poly.type
_entity_poly.pdbx_seq_one_letter_code
_entity_poly.pdbx_strand_id
1 'polypeptide(L)'
;NSISKNINRLLTAFNKVKDGDLRVNVNIKSRDEFKDLGENFNGMIENISSLIKSVNKSSNIVLDTSSNLSAIAEETSASISEVARAIEDVSGGAVEQANSAQDGATAMIELSENLKLLNEATEAIGAVYENANHLSNRGLTMVDTLIEKSNDTRISTNKVSELVIDMDESTGKINSVSDTISQITEQTNLLSLNASIEAARAGEAGRGFAVVAEEIRKLAEQSKDSTMEIKKIVDDIKTKTNIAVVAIRDTEKIVGEQDGVVDEAKAVFNDIMAGVQDLISKVTEISEYIVVINKKKDNVVTQIENISSISQETAASSEEVTASTEEVTGISEELTGHANELQHMSEKLKEIINTFKFE
;
A
#
# COMPACT_ATOMS: atom_id res chain seq x y z
N ASN A 1 -80.94 62.70 74.63
CA ASN A 1 -80.58 63.22 73.32
C ASN A 1 -80.13 62.15 72.37
N SER A 2 -81.05 61.71 71.53
CA SER A 2 -80.80 60.57 70.51
C SER A 2 -79.72 61.00 69.48
N ILE A 3 -79.70 62.25 68.99
CA ILE A 3 -78.81 62.86 68.04
C ILE A 3 -77.33 62.77 68.54
N SER A 4 -77.05 63.22 69.76
CA SER A 4 -75.71 63.19 70.35
C SER A 4 -75.16 61.82 70.55
N LYS A 5 -76.04 60.80 70.80
CA LYS A 5 -75.65 59.39 70.92
C LYS A 5 -75.27 58.75 69.57
N ASN A 6 -75.98 59.08 68.48
CA ASN A 6 -75.71 58.60 67.14
C ASN A 6 -74.38 59.19 66.56
N ILE A 7 -74.21 60.56 66.82
CA ILE A 7 -72.91 61.23 66.46
C ILE A 7 -71.74 60.60 67.21
N ASN A 8 -71.81 60.34 68.52
CA ASN A 8 -70.76 59.74 69.29
C ASN A 8 -70.44 58.26 68.84
N ARG A 9 -71.45 57.52 68.43
CA ARG A 9 -71.21 56.19 67.84
C ARG A 9 -70.43 56.23 66.56
N LEU A 10 -70.81 57.13 65.63
CA LEU A 10 -70.07 57.36 64.38
C LEU A 10 -68.66 57.87 64.63
N LEU A 11 -68.47 58.86 65.52
CA LEU A 11 -67.14 59.37 65.89
C LEU A 11 -66.23 58.24 66.46
N THR A 12 -66.77 57.37 67.31
CA THR A 12 -66.03 56.25 67.86
C THR A 12 -65.63 55.25 66.76
N ALA A 13 -66.51 55.01 65.81
CA ALA A 13 -66.25 54.12 64.67
C ALA A 13 -65.18 54.73 63.72
N PHE A 14 -65.29 56.01 63.41
CA PHE A 14 -64.29 56.75 62.64
C PHE A 14 -62.90 56.73 63.28
N ASN A 15 -62.82 56.92 64.61
CA ASN A 15 -61.56 56.84 65.33
C ASN A 15 -60.93 55.50 65.28
N LYS A 16 -61.70 54.42 65.39
CA LYS A 16 -61.18 53.07 65.23
C LYS A 16 -60.66 52.78 63.81
N VAL A 17 -61.39 53.22 62.80
CA VAL A 17 -60.93 53.12 61.38
C VAL A 17 -59.69 53.92 61.12
N LYS A 18 -59.59 55.17 61.71
CA LYS A 18 -58.38 55.97 61.69
C LYS A 18 -57.15 55.22 62.24
N ASP A 19 -57.37 54.43 63.28
CA ASP A 19 -56.32 53.59 63.92
C ASP A 19 -56.11 52.22 63.20
N GLY A 20 -56.69 52.09 62.00
CA GLY A 20 -56.52 50.86 61.16
C GLY A 20 -57.49 49.74 61.44
N ASP A 21 -58.41 49.81 62.38
CA ASP A 21 -59.37 48.75 62.66
C ASP A 21 -60.58 48.85 61.72
N LEU A 22 -60.62 48.04 60.67
CA LEU A 22 -61.69 47.94 59.67
C LEU A 22 -62.79 46.94 60.04
N ARG A 23 -62.72 46.28 61.21
CA ARG A 23 -63.74 45.34 61.72
C ARG A 23 -64.90 46.05 62.33
N VAL A 24 -65.01 47.29 62.17
CA VAL A 24 -66.03 48.17 62.82
C VAL A 24 -67.33 48.13 62.05
N ASN A 25 -68.42 47.93 62.78
CA ASN A 25 -69.79 47.99 62.23
C ASN A 25 -70.60 48.90 63.07
N VAL A 26 -71.22 49.89 62.42
CA VAL A 26 -72.08 50.91 63.09
C VAL A 26 -73.56 50.55 62.88
N ASN A 27 -74.21 50.20 63.99
CA ASN A 27 -75.64 49.88 63.99
C ASN A 27 -76.41 51.07 64.61
N ILE A 28 -77.11 51.87 63.79
CA ILE A 28 -77.94 52.98 64.18
C ILE A 28 -79.37 52.63 64.00
N LYS A 29 -80.14 52.56 65.16
CA LYS A 29 -81.56 52.17 65.19
C LYS A 29 -82.44 53.41 65.02
N SER A 30 -82.03 54.45 64.33
CA SER A 30 -82.80 55.65 64.01
C SER A 30 -83.55 55.41 62.69
N ARG A 31 -84.61 56.20 62.43
CA ARG A 31 -85.31 56.18 61.12
C ARG A 31 -85.08 57.53 60.35
N ASP A 32 -83.99 58.20 60.60
CA ASP A 32 -83.56 59.49 60.07
C ASP A 32 -82.27 59.37 59.28
N GLU A 33 -81.70 60.40 58.80
CA GLU A 33 -80.49 60.53 58.00
C GLU A 33 -79.26 59.89 58.69
N PHE A 34 -79.27 59.72 60.00
CA PHE A 34 -78.21 58.99 60.72
C PHE A 34 -78.19 57.51 60.42
N LYS A 35 -79.29 56.85 60.09
CA LYS A 35 -79.32 55.51 59.64
C LYS A 35 -78.64 55.32 58.31
N ASP A 36 -79.04 56.15 57.35
CA ASP A 36 -78.42 56.16 55.98
C ASP A 36 -76.93 56.40 56.06
N LEU A 37 -76.46 57.36 56.94
CA LEU A 37 -75.05 57.62 57.16
C LEU A 37 -74.32 56.40 57.76
N GLY A 38 -74.91 55.70 58.69
CA GLY A 38 -74.34 54.43 59.24
C GLY A 38 -74.25 53.31 58.24
N GLU A 39 -75.28 53.11 57.40
CA GLU A 39 -75.27 52.10 56.34
C GLU A 39 -74.22 52.46 55.28
N ASN A 40 -74.16 53.72 54.84
CA ASN A 40 -73.12 54.17 53.88
C ASN A 40 -71.70 54.04 54.47
N PHE A 41 -71.50 54.37 55.75
CA PHE A 41 -70.24 54.14 56.47
C PHE A 41 -69.84 52.70 56.47
N ASN A 42 -70.74 51.71 56.79
CA ASN A 42 -70.46 50.29 56.79
C ASN A 42 -70.13 49.80 55.38
N GLY A 43 -70.88 50.23 54.35
CA GLY A 43 -70.56 49.86 52.95
C GLY A 43 -69.19 50.36 52.48
N MET A 44 -68.79 51.57 52.92
CA MET A 44 -67.42 52.08 52.64
C MET A 44 -66.36 51.24 53.33
N ILE A 45 -66.55 50.80 54.59
CA ILE A 45 -65.58 49.97 55.34
C ILE A 45 -65.48 48.61 54.72
N GLU A 46 -66.61 48.03 54.29
CA GLU A 46 -66.66 46.75 53.63
C GLU A 46 -65.83 46.76 52.31
N ASN A 47 -66.03 47.82 51.50
CA ASN A 47 -65.29 48.03 50.26
C ASN A 47 -63.77 48.18 50.50
N ILE A 48 -63.36 49.01 51.53
CA ILE A 48 -61.97 49.14 51.91
C ILE A 48 -61.37 47.83 52.40
N SER A 49 -62.09 47.10 53.26
CA SER A 49 -61.65 45.74 53.77
C SER A 49 -61.44 44.77 52.61
N SER A 50 -62.36 44.71 51.64
CA SER A 50 -62.26 43.86 50.46
C SER A 50 -61.03 44.21 49.58
N LEU A 51 -60.78 45.53 49.40
CA LEU A 51 -59.65 46.03 48.68
C LEU A 51 -58.32 45.64 49.36
N ILE A 52 -58.22 45.84 50.67
CA ILE A 52 -57.02 45.43 51.45
C ILE A 52 -56.81 43.94 51.39
N LYS A 53 -57.84 43.11 51.49
CA LYS A 53 -57.75 41.62 51.28
C LYS A 53 -57.20 41.27 49.87
N SER A 54 -57.72 41.93 48.84
CA SER A 54 -57.26 41.74 47.48
C SER A 54 -55.81 42.13 47.26
N VAL A 55 -55.37 43.23 47.82
CA VAL A 55 -53.97 43.70 47.75
C VAL A 55 -53.08 42.77 48.53
N ASN A 56 -53.46 42.28 49.70
CA ASN A 56 -52.73 41.30 50.50
C ASN A 56 -52.50 39.96 49.69
N LYS A 57 -53.56 39.46 49.04
CA LYS A 57 -53.51 38.29 48.18
C LYS A 57 -52.56 38.50 47.01
N SER A 58 -52.62 39.64 46.33
CA SER A 58 -51.76 40.01 45.22
C SER A 58 -50.30 40.14 45.66
N SER A 59 -50.04 40.74 46.81
CA SER A 59 -48.68 40.80 47.38
C SER A 59 -48.07 39.43 47.66
N ASN A 60 -48.83 38.49 48.24
CA ASN A 60 -48.35 37.12 48.43
C ASN A 60 -48.04 36.41 47.11
N ILE A 61 -48.88 36.61 46.08
CA ILE A 61 -48.62 36.02 44.76
C ILE A 61 -47.30 36.62 44.16
N VAL A 62 -47.06 37.90 44.31
CA VAL A 62 -45.81 38.50 43.83
C VAL A 62 -44.61 37.99 44.61
N LEU A 63 -44.71 37.78 45.94
CA LEU A 63 -43.63 37.18 46.74
C LEU A 63 -43.31 35.79 46.24
N ASP A 64 -44.30 34.92 46.07
CA ASP A 64 -44.08 33.55 45.61
C ASP A 64 -43.50 33.52 44.18
N THR A 65 -44.00 34.39 43.30
CA THR A 65 -43.52 34.53 41.93
C THR A 65 -42.07 34.99 41.89
N SER A 66 -41.72 35.99 42.72
CA SER A 66 -40.34 36.52 42.80
C SER A 66 -39.38 35.47 43.33
N SER A 67 -39.76 34.67 44.32
CA SER A 67 -38.95 33.54 44.83
C SER A 67 -38.70 32.49 43.75
N ASN A 68 -39.75 32.11 43.01
CA ASN A 68 -39.62 31.17 41.88
C ASN A 68 -38.75 31.76 40.77
N LEU A 69 -38.84 33.04 40.47
CA LEU A 69 -38.05 33.71 39.45
C LEU A 69 -36.57 33.71 39.80
N SER A 70 -36.23 33.94 41.08
CA SER A 70 -34.86 33.85 41.60
C SER A 70 -34.29 32.42 41.44
N ALA A 71 -35.08 31.40 41.79
CA ALA A 71 -34.66 30.01 41.63
C ALA A 71 -34.44 29.63 40.16
N ILE A 72 -35.33 30.08 39.25
CA ILE A 72 -35.14 29.84 37.80
C ILE A 72 -33.89 30.53 37.26
N ALA A 73 -33.61 31.75 37.72
CA ALA A 73 -32.39 32.48 37.32
C ALA A 73 -31.11 31.79 37.79
N GLU A 74 -31.11 31.22 39.03
CA GLU A 74 -29.98 30.42 39.53
C GLU A 74 -29.78 29.14 38.73
N GLU A 75 -30.87 28.42 38.42
CA GLU A 75 -30.80 27.20 37.58
C GLU A 75 -30.32 27.51 36.17
N THR A 76 -30.79 28.65 35.60
CA THR A 76 -30.34 29.12 34.28
C THR A 76 -28.86 29.43 34.29
N SER A 77 -28.35 30.11 35.30
CA SER A 77 -26.92 30.44 35.44
C SER A 77 -26.07 29.19 35.57
N ALA A 78 -26.51 28.19 36.31
CA ALA A 78 -25.81 26.90 36.39
C ALA A 78 -25.76 26.18 35.03
N SER A 79 -26.87 26.12 34.29
CA SER A 79 -26.93 25.52 32.95
C SER A 79 -26.06 26.25 31.95
N ILE A 80 -25.99 27.56 32.00
CA ILE A 80 -25.13 28.37 31.14
C ILE A 80 -23.65 28.09 31.42
N SER A 81 -23.28 27.89 32.69
CA SER A 81 -21.89 27.51 33.04
C SER A 81 -21.48 26.14 32.44
N GLU A 82 -22.41 25.19 32.40
CA GLU A 82 -22.18 23.91 31.73
C GLU A 82 -22.02 24.07 30.21
N VAL A 83 -22.85 24.91 29.57
CA VAL A 83 -22.74 25.23 28.15
C VAL A 83 -21.39 25.89 27.84
N ALA A 84 -20.96 26.85 28.66
CA ALA A 84 -19.67 27.51 28.48
C ALA A 84 -18.49 26.51 28.45
N ARG A 85 -18.47 25.55 29.38
CA ARG A 85 -17.45 24.50 29.42
C ARG A 85 -17.53 23.59 28.20
N ALA A 86 -18.72 23.19 27.78
CA ALA A 86 -18.87 22.35 26.58
C ALA A 86 -18.39 23.07 25.32
N ILE A 87 -18.63 24.37 25.21
CA ILE A 87 -18.14 25.18 24.08
C ILE A 87 -16.63 25.36 24.10
N GLU A 88 -16.02 25.48 25.26
CA GLU A 88 -14.55 25.51 25.40
C GLU A 88 -13.93 24.19 24.91
N ASP A 89 -14.54 23.06 25.29
CA ASP A 89 -14.11 21.73 24.82
C ASP A 89 -14.26 21.58 23.28
N VAL A 90 -15.38 22.08 22.72
CA VAL A 90 -15.60 22.06 21.25
C VAL A 90 -14.58 22.93 20.53
N SER A 91 -14.30 24.14 21.04
CA SER A 91 -13.28 25.03 20.46
C SER A 91 -11.89 24.40 20.49
N GLY A 92 -11.50 23.83 21.66
CA GLY A 92 -10.24 23.10 21.79
C GLY A 92 -10.14 21.93 20.82
N GLY A 93 -11.19 21.13 20.69
CA GLY A 93 -11.27 20.01 19.73
C GLY A 93 -11.15 20.47 18.28
N ALA A 94 -11.75 21.61 17.93
CA ALA A 94 -11.64 22.19 16.58
C ALA A 94 -10.20 22.61 16.24
N VAL A 95 -9.47 23.20 17.18
CA VAL A 95 -8.05 23.55 17.00
C VAL A 95 -7.19 22.30 16.83
N GLU A 96 -7.40 21.27 17.63
CA GLU A 96 -6.67 19.99 17.51
C GLU A 96 -6.95 19.29 16.18
N GLN A 97 -8.20 19.36 15.73
CA GLN A 97 -8.60 18.82 14.42
C GLN A 97 -7.94 19.56 13.26
N ALA A 98 -7.83 20.90 13.33
CA ALA A 98 -7.11 21.70 12.33
C ALA A 98 -5.61 21.33 12.27
N ASN A 99 -4.97 21.13 13.42
CA ASN A 99 -3.58 20.69 13.51
C ASN A 99 -3.40 19.29 12.91
N SER A 100 -4.31 18.36 13.24
CA SER A 100 -4.29 17.00 12.67
C SER A 100 -4.49 17.00 11.15
N ALA A 101 -5.32 17.89 10.63
CA ALA A 101 -5.47 18.10 9.20
C ALA A 101 -4.17 18.61 8.56
N GLN A 102 -3.47 19.54 9.19
CA GLN A 102 -2.17 20.04 8.72
C GLN A 102 -1.11 18.94 8.67
N ASP A 103 -1.03 18.08 9.70
CA ASP A 103 -0.13 16.92 9.72
C ASP A 103 -0.49 15.92 8.61
N GLY A 104 -1.79 15.70 8.39
CA GLY A 104 -2.29 14.89 7.27
C GLY A 104 -1.88 15.45 5.91
N ALA A 105 -1.94 16.76 5.71
CA ALA A 105 -1.48 17.42 4.47
C ALA A 105 0.02 17.19 4.25
N THR A 106 0.84 17.29 5.30
CA THR A 106 2.27 17.03 5.23
C THR A 106 2.56 15.58 4.83
N ALA A 107 1.86 14.61 5.43
CA ALA A 107 1.99 13.20 5.06
C ALA A 107 1.59 12.92 3.59
N MET A 108 0.61 13.66 3.04
CA MET A 108 0.22 13.55 1.63
C MET A 108 1.27 14.13 0.67
N ILE A 109 2.02 15.14 1.09
CA ILE A 109 3.17 15.66 0.33
C ILE A 109 4.29 14.62 0.29
N GLU A 110 4.64 14.01 1.41
CA GLU A 110 5.63 12.93 1.48
C GLU A 110 5.22 11.71 0.63
N LEU A 111 3.92 11.34 0.68
CA LEU A 111 3.39 10.29 -0.18
C LEU A 111 3.55 10.63 -1.67
N SER A 112 3.34 11.90 -2.05
CA SER A 112 3.51 12.35 -3.43
C SER A 112 4.97 12.20 -3.91
N GLU A 113 5.93 12.49 -3.04
CA GLU A 113 7.35 12.33 -3.34
C GLU A 113 7.74 10.86 -3.48
N ASN A 114 7.25 10.00 -2.58
CA ASN A 114 7.46 8.56 -2.67
C ASN A 114 6.87 7.94 -3.94
N LEU A 115 5.69 8.39 -4.37
CA LEU A 115 5.08 7.94 -5.62
C LEU A 115 5.88 8.39 -6.84
N LYS A 116 6.49 9.57 -6.80
CA LYS A 116 7.40 10.04 -7.85
C LYS A 116 8.63 9.15 -7.94
N LEU A 117 9.29 8.86 -6.82
CA LEU A 117 10.43 7.94 -6.77
C LEU A 117 10.07 6.53 -7.26
N LEU A 118 8.88 6.05 -6.92
CA LEU A 118 8.39 4.76 -7.40
C LEU A 118 8.17 4.76 -8.91
N ASN A 119 7.66 5.86 -9.48
CA ASN A 119 7.52 6.00 -10.93
C ASN A 119 8.89 5.99 -11.64
N GLU A 120 9.86 6.73 -11.13
CA GLU A 120 11.24 6.75 -11.65
C GLU A 120 11.88 5.35 -11.60
N ALA A 121 11.69 4.63 -10.49
CA ALA A 121 12.16 3.24 -10.35
C ALA A 121 11.50 2.30 -11.37
N THR A 122 10.20 2.48 -11.63
CA THR A 122 9.44 1.70 -12.60
C THR A 122 9.93 1.93 -14.03
N GLU A 123 10.23 3.18 -14.40
CA GLU A 123 10.85 3.54 -15.69
C GLU A 123 12.25 2.93 -15.83
N ALA A 124 13.05 2.97 -14.76
CA ALA A 124 14.39 2.37 -14.78
C ALA A 124 14.33 0.84 -14.98
N ILE A 125 13.34 0.14 -14.37
CA ILE A 125 13.11 -1.28 -14.62
C ILE A 125 12.73 -1.53 -16.08
N GLY A 126 11.95 -0.64 -16.70
CA GLY A 126 11.62 -0.70 -18.14
C GLY A 126 12.88 -0.69 -19.02
N ALA A 127 13.86 0.17 -18.73
CA ALA A 127 15.14 0.20 -19.44
C ALA A 127 15.98 -1.08 -19.22
N VAL A 128 15.96 -1.65 -18.01
CA VAL A 128 16.61 -2.93 -17.71
C VAL A 128 15.96 -4.08 -18.49
N TYR A 129 14.62 -4.08 -18.59
CA TYR A 129 13.86 -5.03 -19.41
C TYR A 129 14.32 -4.99 -20.88
N GLU A 130 14.36 -3.83 -21.51
CA GLU A 130 14.78 -3.71 -22.91
C GLU A 130 16.19 -4.26 -23.13
N ASN A 131 17.10 -3.95 -22.23
CA ASN A 131 18.48 -4.47 -22.28
C ASN A 131 18.53 -5.99 -22.11
N ALA A 132 17.79 -6.55 -21.13
CA ALA A 132 17.72 -7.99 -20.90
C ALA A 132 17.13 -8.74 -22.11
N ASN A 133 16.06 -8.18 -22.70
CA ASN A 133 15.44 -8.73 -23.92
C ASN A 133 16.43 -8.73 -25.10
N HIS A 134 17.15 -7.62 -25.31
CA HIS A 134 18.17 -7.52 -26.35
C HIS A 134 19.31 -8.52 -26.12
N LEU A 135 19.81 -8.66 -24.89
CA LEU A 135 20.86 -9.62 -24.54
C LEU A 135 20.41 -11.07 -24.75
N SER A 136 19.19 -11.40 -24.35
CA SER A 136 18.62 -12.74 -24.53
C SER A 136 18.44 -13.09 -26.00
N ASN A 137 17.96 -12.17 -26.82
CA ASN A 137 17.85 -12.37 -28.28
C ASN A 137 19.23 -12.55 -28.94
N ARG A 138 20.24 -11.81 -28.50
CA ARG A 138 21.65 -12.02 -28.95
C ARG A 138 22.14 -13.40 -28.51
N GLY A 139 21.84 -13.81 -27.30
CA GLY A 139 22.18 -15.13 -26.77
C GLY A 139 21.58 -16.24 -27.64
N LEU A 140 20.29 -16.16 -27.96
CA LEU A 140 19.62 -17.11 -28.86
C LEU A 140 20.27 -17.15 -30.25
N THR A 141 20.60 -16.01 -30.83
CA THR A 141 21.30 -15.93 -32.13
C THR A 141 22.67 -16.63 -32.06
N MET A 142 23.40 -16.46 -30.96
CA MET A 142 24.68 -17.16 -30.75
C MET A 142 24.50 -18.66 -30.60
N VAL A 143 23.47 -19.11 -29.90
CA VAL A 143 23.12 -20.52 -29.77
C VAL A 143 22.76 -21.13 -31.13
N ASP A 144 21.94 -20.43 -31.94
CA ASP A 144 21.59 -20.90 -33.29
C ASP A 144 22.86 -20.99 -34.18
N THR A 145 23.81 -20.05 -34.08
CA THR A 145 25.11 -20.13 -34.75
C THR A 145 25.93 -21.32 -34.25
N LEU A 146 25.87 -21.63 -32.95
CA LEU A 146 26.57 -22.77 -32.37
C LEU A 146 25.99 -24.12 -32.89
N ILE A 147 24.66 -24.18 -33.03
CA ILE A 147 23.98 -25.35 -33.66
C ILE A 147 24.48 -25.55 -35.08
N GLU A 148 24.56 -24.49 -35.88
CA GLU A 148 25.09 -24.57 -37.24
C GLU A 148 26.55 -25.09 -37.27
N LYS A 149 27.41 -24.54 -36.38
CA LYS A 149 28.81 -24.95 -36.29
C LYS A 149 28.98 -26.35 -35.75
N SER A 150 28.15 -26.82 -34.82
CA SER A 150 28.14 -28.23 -34.40
C SER A 150 27.80 -29.16 -35.56
N ASN A 151 26.78 -28.82 -36.35
CA ASN A 151 26.42 -29.55 -37.52
C ASN A 151 27.55 -29.61 -38.60
N ASP A 152 28.22 -28.46 -38.86
CA ASP A 152 29.38 -28.39 -39.76
C ASP A 152 30.51 -29.32 -39.26
N THR A 153 30.75 -29.33 -37.96
CA THR A 153 31.76 -30.19 -37.31
C THR A 153 31.41 -31.65 -37.50
N ARG A 154 30.15 -32.04 -37.30
CA ARG A 154 29.64 -33.40 -37.51
C ARG A 154 29.84 -33.88 -38.94
N ILE A 155 29.46 -33.01 -39.92
CA ILE A 155 29.65 -33.32 -41.35
C ILE A 155 31.16 -33.53 -41.67
N SER A 156 32.01 -32.68 -41.12
CA SER A 156 33.47 -32.77 -41.33
C SER A 156 34.05 -34.03 -40.68
N THR A 157 33.60 -34.37 -39.48
CA THR A 157 34.03 -35.59 -38.77
C THR A 157 33.61 -36.87 -39.53
N ASN A 158 32.38 -36.90 -40.04
CA ASN A 158 31.90 -38.01 -40.87
C ASN A 158 32.77 -38.18 -42.13
N LYS A 159 33.12 -37.07 -42.80
CA LYS A 159 33.99 -37.09 -43.97
C LYS A 159 35.40 -37.59 -43.66
N VAL A 160 35.97 -37.21 -42.51
CA VAL A 160 37.26 -37.73 -42.05
C VAL A 160 37.14 -39.21 -41.73
N SER A 161 36.03 -39.65 -41.15
CA SER A 161 35.74 -41.08 -40.89
C SER A 161 35.79 -41.93 -42.17
N GLU A 162 35.09 -41.46 -43.23
CA GLU A 162 35.09 -42.12 -44.53
C GLU A 162 36.51 -42.22 -45.11
N LEU A 163 37.28 -41.12 -45.07
CA LEU A 163 38.67 -41.10 -45.60
C LEU A 163 39.58 -42.06 -44.83
N VAL A 164 39.40 -42.20 -43.51
CA VAL A 164 40.20 -43.11 -42.70
C VAL A 164 39.81 -44.56 -42.99
N ILE A 165 38.56 -44.88 -43.25
CA ILE A 165 38.10 -46.22 -43.69
C ILE A 165 38.67 -46.52 -45.05
N ASP A 166 38.65 -45.62 -46.02
CA ASP A 166 39.26 -45.83 -47.34
C ASP A 166 40.78 -46.06 -47.24
N MET A 167 41.44 -45.40 -46.30
CA MET A 167 42.88 -45.57 -46.05
C MET A 167 43.15 -46.95 -45.45
N ASP A 168 42.34 -47.51 -44.59
CA ASP A 168 42.46 -48.86 -44.03
C ASP A 168 42.31 -49.90 -45.17
N GLU A 169 41.31 -49.75 -46.03
CA GLU A 169 41.11 -50.59 -47.19
C GLU A 169 42.32 -50.54 -48.16
N SER A 170 42.80 -49.32 -48.43
CA SER A 170 43.98 -49.11 -49.30
C SER A 170 45.25 -49.78 -48.73
N THR A 171 45.44 -49.60 -47.42
CA THR A 171 46.54 -50.24 -46.67
C THR A 171 46.45 -51.78 -46.73
N GLY A 172 45.26 -52.32 -46.62
CA GLY A 172 44.98 -53.76 -46.78
C GLY A 172 45.36 -54.26 -48.17
N LYS A 173 45.03 -53.52 -49.21
CA LYS A 173 45.43 -53.86 -50.62
C LYS A 173 46.95 -53.79 -50.80
N ILE A 174 47.63 -52.80 -50.26
CA ILE A 174 49.12 -52.71 -50.35
C ILE A 174 49.74 -53.87 -49.60
N ASN A 175 49.20 -54.27 -48.43
CA ASN A 175 49.71 -55.47 -47.73
C ASN A 175 49.57 -56.73 -48.56
N SER A 176 48.44 -56.96 -49.20
CA SER A 176 48.23 -58.10 -50.08
C SER A 176 49.19 -58.14 -51.27
N VAL A 177 49.42 -56.98 -51.90
CA VAL A 177 50.41 -56.85 -52.98
C VAL A 177 51.84 -57.16 -52.49
N SER A 178 52.20 -56.68 -51.31
CA SER A 178 53.51 -56.92 -50.69
C SER A 178 53.68 -58.41 -50.37
N ASP A 179 52.64 -59.07 -49.90
CA ASP A 179 52.68 -60.50 -49.68
C ASP A 179 52.95 -61.26 -51.00
N THR A 180 52.30 -60.84 -52.09
CA THR A 180 52.47 -61.42 -53.43
C THR A 180 53.94 -61.21 -53.92
N ILE A 181 54.46 -60.03 -53.77
CA ILE A 181 55.84 -59.69 -54.14
C ILE A 181 56.86 -60.52 -53.30
N SER A 182 56.58 -60.66 -51.99
CA SER A 182 57.41 -61.50 -51.12
C SER A 182 57.45 -62.94 -51.59
N GLN A 183 56.31 -63.51 -52.03
CA GLN A 183 56.25 -64.81 -52.61
C GLN A 183 57.03 -64.97 -53.94
N ILE A 184 56.86 -63.94 -54.81
CA ILE A 184 57.61 -63.92 -56.10
C ILE A 184 59.12 -63.84 -55.87
N THR A 185 59.56 -62.99 -54.92
CA THR A 185 60.97 -62.90 -54.61
C THR A 185 61.55 -64.17 -54.03
N GLU A 186 60.79 -64.90 -53.20
CA GLU A 186 61.17 -66.17 -52.64
C GLU A 186 61.28 -67.26 -53.73
N GLN A 187 60.27 -67.30 -54.63
CA GLN A 187 60.32 -68.18 -55.80
C GLN A 187 61.49 -67.83 -56.72
N THR A 188 61.76 -66.55 -56.98
CA THR A 188 62.88 -66.09 -57.82
C THR A 188 64.24 -66.46 -57.21
N ASN A 189 64.34 -66.32 -55.88
CA ASN A 189 65.54 -66.72 -55.13
C ASN A 189 65.78 -68.19 -55.23
N LEU A 190 64.73 -69.03 -55.11
CA LEU A 190 64.82 -70.53 -55.31
C LEU A 190 65.15 -70.89 -56.74
N LEU A 191 64.54 -70.19 -57.76
CA LEU A 191 64.82 -70.44 -59.18
C LEU A 191 66.27 -70.07 -59.53
N SER A 192 66.75 -68.93 -59.03
CA SER A 192 68.12 -68.43 -59.24
C SER A 192 69.16 -69.36 -58.54
N LEU A 193 68.83 -69.90 -57.35
CA LEU A 193 69.66 -70.83 -56.65
C LEU A 193 69.76 -72.15 -57.47
N ASN A 194 68.66 -72.68 -57.97
CA ASN A 194 68.60 -73.84 -58.81
C ASN A 194 69.44 -73.63 -60.13
N ALA A 195 69.26 -72.42 -60.72
CA ALA A 195 70.06 -72.05 -61.92
C ALA A 195 71.55 -71.94 -61.61
N SER A 196 71.92 -71.37 -60.45
CA SER A 196 73.33 -71.34 -60.00
C SER A 196 73.94 -72.68 -59.80
N ILE A 197 73.14 -73.63 -59.24
CA ILE A 197 73.56 -75.04 -59.05
C ILE A 197 73.78 -75.73 -60.42
N GLU A 198 72.88 -75.59 -61.36
CA GLU A 198 72.95 -76.23 -62.66
C GLU A 198 74.08 -75.62 -63.54
N ALA A 199 74.25 -74.28 -63.41
CA ALA A 199 75.36 -73.55 -64.02
C ALA A 199 76.75 -74.03 -63.47
N ALA A 200 76.88 -74.35 -62.20
CA ALA A 200 78.07 -74.91 -61.59
C ALA A 200 78.29 -76.35 -62.06
N ARG A 201 77.22 -77.08 -62.36
CA ARG A 201 77.25 -78.45 -62.84
C ARG A 201 77.70 -78.55 -64.28
N ALA A 202 77.47 -77.50 -65.10
CA ALA A 202 77.93 -77.40 -66.49
C ALA A 202 79.41 -77.02 -66.64
N GLY A 203 80.14 -76.79 -65.56
CA GLY A 203 81.57 -76.47 -65.55
C GLY A 203 81.92 -75.17 -66.27
N GLU A 204 83.03 -75.14 -67.08
CA GLU A 204 83.51 -73.98 -67.81
C GLU A 204 82.46 -73.39 -68.79
N ALA A 205 81.55 -74.25 -69.38
CA ALA A 205 80.49 -73.76 -70.29
C ALA A 205 79.35 -73.01 -69.57
N GLY A 206 79.18 -73.25 -68.26
CA GLY A 206 78.16 -72.61 -67.45
C GLY A 206 78.57 -71.30 -66.72
N ARG A 207 79.85 -70.93 -66.83
CA ARG A 207 80.39 -69.80 -66.01
C ARG A 207 79.73 -68.47 -66.16
N GLY A 208 79.30 -68.07 -67.39
CA GLY A 208 78.50 -66.84 -67.65
C GLY A 208 77.10 -66.90 -67.07
N PHE A 209 76.47 -68.09 -67.14
CA PHE A 209 75.13 -68.34 -66.55
C PHE A 209 75.17 -68.29 -65.00
N ALA A 210 76.24 -68.83 -64.40
CA ALA A 210 76.38 -68.80 -62.93
C ALA A 210 76.46 -67.40 -62.39
N VAL A 211 77.18 -66.45 -63.08
CA VAL A 211 77.24 -65.03 -62.67
C VAL A 211 75.87 -64.33 -62.77
N VAL A 212 75.10 -64.64 -63.86
CA VAL A 212 73.74 -64.07 -64.01
C VAL A 212 72.80 -64.65 -62.99
N ALA A 213 72.86 -65.94 -62.70
CA ALA A 213 72.01 -66.56 -61.68
C ALA A 213 72.29 -66.04 -60.26
N GLU A 214 73.58 -65.80 -59.94
CA GLU A 214 73.96 -65.27 -58.64
C GLU A 214 73.52 -63.74 -58.55
N GLU A 215 73.58 -62.98 -59.64
CA GLU A 215 73.10 -61.63 -59.68
C GLU A 215 71.55 -61.55 -59.52
N ILE A 216 70.80 -62.47 -60.16
CA ILE A 216 69.35 -62.58 -59.97
C ILE A 216 69.04 -62.99 -58.50
N ARG A 217 69.84 -63.90 -57.91
CA ARG A 217 69.68 -64.30 -56.52
C ARG A 217 69.81 -63.07 -55.58
N LYS A 218 70.86 -62.28 -55.79
CA LYS A 218 71.13 -61.09 -55.01
C LYS A 218 70.03 -60.00 -55.17
N LEU A 219 69.52 -59.83 -56.41
CA LEU A 219 68.39 -58.92 -56.69
C LEU A 219 67.08 -59.40 -56.02
N ALA A 220 66.84 -60.73 -56.02
CA ALA A 220 65.71 -61.34 -55.34
C ALA A 220 65.79 -61.14 -53.81
N GLU A 221 66.99 -61.29 -53.22
CA GLU A 221 67.23 -61.06 -51.80
C GLU A 221 67.02 -59.58 -51.44
N GLN A 222 67.60 -58.65 -52.23
CA GLN A 222 67.37 -57.20 -52.05
C GLN A 222 65.88 -56.81 -52.20
N SER A 223 65.15 -57.42 -53.17
CA SER A 223 63.71 -57.14 -53.33
C SER A 223 62.89 -57.65 -52.17
N LYS A 224 63.28 -58.85 -51.59
CA LYS A 224 62.70 -59.41 -50.39
C LYS A 224 62.87 -58.46 -49.19
N ASP A 225 64.08 -57.93 -48.98
CA ASP A 225 64.36 -56.97 -47.89
C ASP A 225 63.57 -55.68 -48.09
N SER A 226 63.50 -55.14 -49.30
CA SER A 226 62.68 -53.99 -49.61
C SER A 226 61.19 -54.26 -49.36
N THR A 227 60.71 -55.44 -49.69
CA THR A 227 59.32 -55.83 -49.44
C THR A 227 59.00 -55.98 -47.92
N MET A 228 59.97 -56.46 -47.16
CA MET A 228 59.80 -56.47 -45.67
C MET A 228 59.78 -55.13 -45.09
N GLU A 229 60.54 -54.14 -45.61
CA GLU A 229 60.48 -52.78 -45.18
C GLU A 229 59.13 -52.14 -45.52
N ILE A 230 58.58 -52.33 -46.73
CA ILE A 230 57.25 -51.94 -47.13
C ILE A 230 56.19 -52.49 -46.17
N LYS A 231 56.25 -53.80 -45.84
CA LYS A 231 55.35 -54.42 -44.87
C LYS A 231 55.37 -53.70 -43.49
N LYS A 232 56.57 -53.40 -43.02
CA LYS A 232 56.76 -52.73 -41.76
C LYS A 232 56.11 -51.31 -41.79
N ILE A 233 56.25 -50.58 -42.91
CA ILE A 233 55.61 -49.24 -43.11
C ILE A 233 54.10 -49.44 -43.17
N VAL A 234 53.55 -50.41 -43.84
CA VAL A 234 52.14 -50.77 -43.94
C VAL A 234 51.54 -51.11 -42.59
N ASP A 235 52.21 -51.86 -41.77
CA ASP A 235 51.74 -52.15 -40.38
C ASP A 235 51.75 -50.96 -39.50
N ASP A 236 52.76 -50.06 -39.65
CA ASP A 236 52.75 -48.76 -38.90
C ASP A 236 51.60 -47.88 -39.35
N ILE A 237 51.33 -47.80 -40.67
CA ILE A 237 50.15 -47.05 -41.20
C ILE A 237 48.84 -47.62 -40.63
N LYS A 238 48.68 -48.99 -40.66
CA LYS A 238 47.48 -49.67 -40.14
C LYS A 238 47.26 -49.34 -38.65
N THR A 239 48.35 -49.38 -37.86
CA THR A 239 48.30 -48.98 -36.43
C THR A 239 47.85 -47.61 -36.25
N LYS A 240 48.38 -46.64 -37.01
CA LYS A 240 48.00 -45.21 -36.98
C LYS A 240 46.55 -44.99 -37.43
N THR A 241 46.08 -45.71 -38.44
CA THR A 241 44.71 -45.65 -38.92
C THR A 241 43.74 -46.19 -37.87
N ASN A 242 44.04 -47.24 -37.15
CA ASN A 242 43.23 -47.73 -36.04
C ASN A 242 43.11 -46.65 -34.89
N ILE A 243 44.23 -46.00 -34.55
CA ILE A 243 44.21 -44.94 -33.56
C ILE A 243 43.33 -43.78 -34.05
N ALA A 244 43.41 -43.41 -35.33
CA ALA A 244 42.58 -42.37 -35.93
C ALA A 244 41.09 -42.73 -35.88
N VAL A 245 40.71 -44.00 -36.18
CA VAL A 245 39.32 -44.48 -36.07
C VAL A 245 38.77 -44.30 -34.65
N VAL A 246 39.57 -44.65 -33.63
CA VAL A 246 39.16 -44.44 -32.22
C VAL A 246 38.97 -42.98 -31.91
N ALA A 247 39.92 -42.10 -32.30
CA ALA A 247 39.84 -40.68 -32.06
C ALA A 247 38.64 -40.03 -32.75
N ILE A 248 38.29 -40.50 -33.96
CA ILE A 248 37.09 -40.01 -34.67
C ILE A 248 35.83 -40.42 -33.93
N ARG A 249 35.70 -41.64 -33.44
CA ARG A 249 34.53 -42.10 -32.64
C ARG A 249 34.38 -41.28 -31.35
N ASP A 250 35.50 -40.99 -30.69
CA ASP A 250 35.47 -40.18 -29.50
C ASP A 250 35.01 -38.73 -29.84
N THR A 251 35.45 -38.19 -31.00
CA THR A 251 35.00 -36.91 -31.50
C THR A 251 33.50 -36.88 -31.82
N GLU A 252 32.97 -37.92 -32.49
CA GLU A 252 31.52 -38.06 -32.77
C GLU A 252 30.70 -38.09 -31.47
N LYS A 253 31.18 -38.76 -30.44
CA LYS A 253 30.54 -38.80 -29.13
C LYS A 253 30.53 -37.43 -28.49
N ILE A 254 31.66 -36.70 -28.49
CA ILE A 254 31.78 -35.34 -27.93
C ILE A 254 30.85 -34.36 -28.66
N VAL A 255 30.77 -34.44 -30.00
CA VAL A 255 29.84 -33.60 -30.79
C VAL A 255 28.39 -33.92 -30.46
N GLY A 256 28.04 -35.19 -30.25
CA GLY A 256 26.68 -35.54 -29.80
C GLY A 256 26.34 -35.04 -28.40
N GLU A 257 27.30 -35.06 -27.45
CA GLU A 257 27.11 -34.48 -26.12
C GLU A 257 27.00 -32.95 -26.18
N GLN A 258 27.77 -32.30 -27.08
CA GLN A 258 27.70 -30.84 -27.31
C GLN A 258 26.32 -30.40 -27.83
N ASP A 259 25.70 -31.16 -28.74
CA ASP A 259 24.35 -30.86 -29.25
C ASP A 259 23.35 -30.81 -28.07
N GLY A 260 23.40 -31.74 -27.12
CA GLY A 260 22.54 -31.73 -25.94
C GLY A 260 22.72 -30.48 -25.04
N VAL A 261 24.00 -30.07 -24.84
CA VAL A 261 24.31 -28.87 -24.04
C VAL A 261 23.80 -27.58 -24.74
N VAL A 262 23.89 -27.54 -26.07
CA VAL A 262 23.42 -26.40 -26.88
C VAL A 262 21.89 -26.29 -26.85
N ASP A 263 21.18 -27.42 -26.94
CA ASP A 263 19.72 -27.45 -26.81
C ASP A 263 19.26 -26.99 -25.41
N GLU A 264 19.96 -27.43 -24.35
CA GLU A 264 19.69 -26.95 -22.99
C GLU A 264 19.94 -25.45 -22.86
N ALA A 265 21.03 -24.92 -23.42
CA ALA A 265 21.29 -23.50 -23.43
C ALA A 265 20.19 -22.69 -24.15
N LYS A 266 19.65 -23.23 -25.27
CA LYS A 266 18.51 -22.65 -25.98
C LYS A 266 17.25 -22.58 -25.09
N ALA A 267 16.95 -23.66 -24.37
CA ALA A 267 15.83 -23.70 -23.44
C ALA A 267 15.98 -22.65 -22.32
N VAL A 268 17.17 -22.54 -21.72
CA VAL A 268 17.45 -21.54 -20.68
C VAL A 268 17.24 -20.11 -21.19
N PHE A 269 17.68 -19.76 -22.39
CA PHE A 269 17.43 -18.43 -22.94
C PHE A 269 15.95 -18.14 -23.19
N ASN A 270 15.19 -19.14 -23.61
CA ASN A 270 13.73 -19.01 -23.77
C ASN A 270 13.04 -18.80 -22.42
N ASP A 271 13.47 -19.52 -21.38
CA ASP A 271 12.93 -19.36 -20.02
C ASP A 271 13.26 -17.95 -19.45
N ILE A 272 14.47 -17.46 -19.70
CA ILE A 272 14.85 -16.08 -19.36
C ILE A 272 13.92 -15.08 -20.07
N MET A 273 13.68 -15.23 -21.36
CA MET A 273 12.78 -14.35 -22.11
C MET A 273 11.35 -14.38 -21.55
N ALA A 274 10.83 -15.55 -21.22
CA ALA A 274 9.51 -15.69 -20.61
C ALA A 274 9.44 -14.98 -19.25
N GLY A 275 10.44 -15.16 -18.38
CA GLY A 275 10.54 -14.50 -17.09
C GLY A 275 10.64 -12.95 -17.20
N VAL A 276 11.44 -12.49 -18.17
CA VAL A 276 11.59 -11.06 -18.46
C VAL A 276 10.28 -10.45 -18.98
N GLN A 277 9.52 -11.20 -19.79
CA GLN A 277 8.19 -10.78 -20.26
C GLN A 277 7.15 -10.70 -19.14
N ASP A 278 7.16 -11.62 -18.18
CA ASP A 278 6.30 -11.58 -17.00
C ASP A 278 6.64 -10.38 -16.12
N LEU A 279 7.93 -10.10 -15.95
CA LEU A 279 8.41 -8.95 -15.19
C LEU A 279 7.87 -7.63 -15.74
N ILE A 280 7.91 -7.38 -17.06
CA ILE A 280 7.39 -6.13 -17.63
C ILE A 280 5.88 -6.01 -17.48
N SER A 281 5.15 -7.14 -17.52
CA SER A 281 3.72 -7.16 -17.23
C SER A 281 3.44 -6.67 -15.82
N LYS A 282 4.21 -7.14 -14.82
CA LYS A 282 4.09 -6.70 -13.43
C LYS A 282 4.48 -5.23 -13.23
N VAL A 283 5.47 -4.75 -13.95
CA VAL A 283 5.87 -3.33 -13.95
C VAL A 283 4.76 -2.43 -14.50
N THR A 284 4.06 -2.89 -15.55
CA THR A 284 2.91 -2.16 -16.10
C THR A 284 1.77 -2.09 -15.09
N GLU A 285 1.47 -3.19 -14.39
CA GLU A 285 0.48 -3.23 -13.30
C GLU A 285 0.83 -2.24 -12.17
N ILE A 286 2.11 -2.17 -11.78
CA ILE A 286 2.60 -1.20 -10.78
C ILE A 286 2.37 0.23 -11.26
N SER A 287 2.67 0.55 -12.54
CA SER A 287 2.41 1.89 -13.11
C SER A 287 0.93 2.27 -13.04
N GLU A 288 0.02 1.34 -13.33
CA GLU A 288 -1.42 1.57 -13.19
C GLU A 288 -1.83 1.85 -11.74
N TYR A 289 -1.28 1.10 -10.78
CA TYR A 289 -1.52 1.36 -9.35
C TYR A 289 -1.01 2.72 -8.90
N ILE A 290 0.15 3.18 -9.38
CA ILE A 290 0.67 4.51 -9.09
C ILE A 290 -0.35 5.59 -9.52
N VAL A 291 -0.93 5.49 -10.70
CA VAL A 291 -1.97 6.42 -11.20
C VAL A 291 -3.20 6.41 -10.28
N VAL A 292 -3.68 5.23 -9.89
CA VAL A 292 -4.83 5.08 -8.99
C VAL A 292 -4.54 5.68 -7.61
N ILE A 293 -3.35 5.42 -7.06
CA ILE A 293 -2.94 5.95 -5.75
C ILE A 293 -2.83 7.48 -5.81
N ASN A 294 -2.25 8.06 -6.87
CA ASN A 294 -2.20 9.51 -7.05
C ASN A 294 -3.60 10.14 -7.03
N LYS A 295 -4.55 9.57 -7.76
CA LYS A 295 -5.93 10.06 -7.76
C LYS A 295 -6.58 9.97 -6.37
N LYS A 296 -6.35 8.89 -5.63
CA LYS A 296 -6.85 8.74 -4.26
C LYS A 296 -6.22 9.75 -3.31
N LYS A 297 -4.90 9.97 -3.43
CA LYS A 297 -4.16 10.98 -2.67
C LYS A 297 -4.75 12.38 -2.89
N ASP A 298 -5.03 12.78 -4.14
CA ASP A 298 -5.61 14.08 -4.45
C ASP A 298 -7.00 14.26 -3.80
N ASN A 299 -7.82 13.21 -3.80
CA ASN A 299 -9.10 13.23 -3.09
C ASN A 299 -8.93 13.39 -1.57
N VAL A 300 -7.92 12.73 -0.97
CA VAL A 300 -7.62 12.86 0.47
C VAL A 300 -7.15 14.28 0.78
N VAL A 301 -6.31 14.89 -0.06
CA VAL A 301 -5.88 16.30 0.11
C VAL A 301 -7.09 17.23 0.13
N THR A 302 -8.03 17.08 -0.80
CA THR A 302 -9.26 17.87 -0.83
C THR A 302 -10.10 17.70 0.45
N GLN A 303 -10.18 16.47 0.99
CA GLN A 303 -10.88 16.22 2.25
C GLN A 303 -10.18 16.86 3.45
N ILE A 304 -8.85 16.85 3.49
CA ILE A 304 -8.05 17.51 4.52
C ILE A 304 -8.28 19.03 4.51
N GLU A 305 -8.30 19.65 3.32
CA GLU A 305 -8.62 21.08 3.16
C GLU A 305 -10.02 21.40 3.69
N ASN A 306 -11.02 20.57 3.37
CA ASN A 306 -12.37 20.72 3.88
C ASN A 306 -12.44 20.58 5.42
N ILE A 307 -11.74 19.60 5.98
CA ILE A 307 -11.66 19.41 7.44
C ILE A 307 -11.05 20.64 8.10
N SER A 308 -9.95 21.17 7.57
CA SER A 308 -9.32 22.39 8.10
C SER A 308 -10.27 23.59 8.06
N SER A 309 -11.01 23.79 6.96
CA SER A 309 -11.99 24.85 6.83
C SER A 309 -13.14 24.71 7.82
N ILE A 310 -13.71 23.51 7.96
CA ILE A 310 -14.79 23.23 8.92
C ILE A 310 -14.30 23.44 10.36
N SER A 311 -13.06 23.03 10.67
CA SER A 311 -12.49 23.25 12.01
C SER A 311 -12.35 24.73 12.33
N GLN A 312 -11.90 25.55 11.39
CA GLN A 312 -11.83 27.00 11.57
C GLN A 312 -13.22 27.63 11.75
N GLU A 313 -14.22 27.21 10.97
CA GLU A 313 -15.61 27.66 11.10
C GLU A 313 -16.20 27.23 12.45
N THR A 314 -15.91 26.02 12.90
CA THR A 314 -16.34 25.51 14.21
C THR A 314 -15.75 26.34 15.35
N ALA A 315 -14.46 26.66 15.28
CA ALA A 315 -13.81 27.51 16.27
C ALA A 315 -14.44 28.96 16.33
N ALA A 316 -14.68 29.55 15.17
CA ALA A 316 -15.32 30.85 15.08
C ALA A 316 -16.77 30.83 15.61
N SER A 317 -17.56 29.80 15.30
CA SER A 317 -18.91 29.62 15.83
C SER A 317 -18.89 29.39 17.35
N SER A 318 -17.87 28.69 17.87
CA SER A 318 -17.70 28.53 19.32
C SER A 318 -17.42 29.85 20.03
N GLU A 319 -16.65 30.75 19.43
CA GLU A 319 -16.44 32.09 19.95
C GLU A 319 -17.75 32.91 20.01
N GLU A 320 -18.62 32.82 18.98
CA GLU A 320 -19.92 33.48 18.95
C GLU A 320 -20.87 32.92 20.01
N VAL A 321 -20.90 31.58 20.21
CA VAL A 321 -21.68 30.95 21.27
C VAL A 321 -21.16 31.36 22.66
N THR A 322 -19.85 31.48 22.83
CA THR A 322 -19.23 31.97 24.08
C THR A 322 -19.72 33.38 24.40
N ALA A 323 -19.69 34.29 23.44
CA ALA A 323 -20.21 35.67 23.62
C ALA A 323 -21.72 35.67 23.98
N SER A 324 -22.53 34.84 23.32
CA SER A 324 -23.96 34.70 23.65
C SER A 324 -24.18 34.13 25.06
N THR A 325 -23.33 33.21 25.50
CA THR A 325 -23.38 32.63 26.83
C THR A 325 -23.07 33.67 27.93
N GLU A 326 -22.09 34.55 27.69
CA GLU A 326 -21.79 35.69 28.57
C GLU A 326 -22.95 36.68 28.67
N GLU A 327 -23.63 37.00 27.55
CA GLU A 327 -24.79 37.85 27.53
C GLU A 327 -25.97 37.28 28.35
N VAL A 328 -26.26 35.97 28.17
CA VAL A 328 -27.33 35.26 28.92
C VAL A 328 -26.99 35.20 30.41
N THR A 329 -25.71 35.08 30.77
CA THR A 329 -25.26 35.12 32.17
C THR A 329 -25.60 36.50 32.78
N GLY A 330 -25.27 37.59 32.07
CA GLY A 330 -25.62 38.96 32.50
C GLY A 330 -27.13 39.15 32.67
N ILE A 331 -27.96 38.66 31.75
CA ILE A 331 -29.42 38.71 31.84
C ILE A 331 -29.94 37.91 33.08
N SER A 332 -29.35 36.74 33.37
CA SER A 332 -29.71 35.94 34.56
C SER A 332 -29.39 36.68 35.88
N GLU A 333 -28.26 37.39 35.92
CA GLU A 333 -27.91 38.22 37.10
C GLU A 333 -28.87 39.41 37.28
N GLU A 334 -29.23 40.11 36.19
CA GLU A 334 -30.26 41.19 36.24
C GLU A 334 -31.61 40.63 36.69
N LEU A 335 -32.01 39.46 36.18
CA LEU A 335 -33.28 38.81 36.57
C LEU A 335 -33.32 38.49 38.06
N THR A 336 -32.23 38.01 38.63
CA THR A 336 -32.06 37.75 40.06
C THR A 336 -32.18 39.08 40.83
N GLY A 337 -31.57 40.16 40.35
CA GLY A 337 -31.69 41.48 40.93
C GLY A 337 -33.14 41.99 40.98
N HIS A 338 -33.87 41.90 39.88
CA HIS A 338 -35.27 42.30 39.81
C HIS A 338 -36.20 41.44 40.66
N ALA A 339 -35.95 40.12 40.72
CA ALA A 339 -36.68 39.22 41.61
C ALA A 339 -36.53 39.64 43.08
N ASN A 340 -35.32 39.95 43.54
CA ASN A 340 -35.05 40.42 44.89
C ASN A 340 -35.72 41.78 45.18
N GLU A 341 -35.73 42.72 44.20
CA GLU A 341 -36.44 44.00 44.36
C GLU A 341 -37.97 43.79 44.53
N LEU A 342 -38.56 42.93 43.67
CA LEU A 342 -39.97 42.59 43.77
C LEU A 342 -40.33 41.96 45.12
N GLN A 343 -39.48 41.06 45.61
CA GLN A 343 -39.60 40.43 46.90
C GLN A 343 -39.60 41.50 47.98
N HIS A 344 -38.63 42.40 48.02
CA HIS A 344 -38.52 43.47 49.00
C HIS A 344 -39.72 44.42 48.96
N MET A 345 -40.17 44.80 47.75
CA MET A 345 -41.36 45.66 47.59
C MET A 345 -42.63 45.03 48.14
N SER A 346 -42.79 43.72 47.89
CA SER A 346 -43.94 42.89 48.35
C SER A 346 -43.95 42.72 49.86
N GLU A 347 -42.76 42.49 50.48
CA GLU A 347 -42.61 42.48 51.95
C GLU A 347 -42.98 43.75 52.58
N LYS A 348 -42.50 44.91 52.00
CA LYS A 348 -42.85 46.23 52.49
C LYS A 348 -44.33 46.55 52.35
N LEU A 349 -44.95 46.10 51.22
CA LEU A 349 -46.43 46.30 51.05
C LEU A 349 -47.21 45.44 52.07
N LYS A 350 -46.72 44.21 52.36
CA LYS A 350 -47.31 43.35 53.40
C LYS A 350 -47.21 44.01 54.81
N GLU A 351 -46.07 44.63 55.12
CA GLU A 351 -45.87 45.36 56.38
C GLU A 351 -46.87 46.48 56.49
N ILE A 352 -47.12 47.31 55.45
CA ILE A 352 -48.11 48.34 55.40
C ILE A 352 -49.52 47.83 55.58
N ILE A 353 -49.87 46.73 54.89
CA ILE A 353 -51.20 46.08 55.00
C ILE A 353 -51.45 45.57 56.42
N ASN A 354 -50.46 45.04 57.10
CA ASN A 354 -50.58 44.53 58.47
C ASN A 354 -50.84 45.58 59.48
N THR A 355 -50.78 46.94 59.15
CA THR A 355 -51.24 48.05 60.01
C THR A 355 -52.78 48.08 60.08
N PHE A 356 -53.49 47.48 59.10
CA PHE A 356 -54.93 47.37 59.09
C PHE A 356 -55.39 46.06 59.67
N LYS A 357 -56.45 46.10 60.53
CA LYS A 357 -57.13 44.93 61.11
C LYS A 357 -58.44 44.74 60.33
N PHE A 358 -58.44 43.76 59.44
CA PHE A 358 -59.55 43.48 58.49
C PHE A 358 -60.13 42.07 58.57
N GLU A 359 -59.61 41.24 59.44
CA GLU A 359 -60.16 39.90 59.79
C GLU A 359 -60.92 39.93 61.10
#